data_834ad76ef139bcd927c7344f40d421b6
#
_entry.id   834ad76ef139bcd927c7344f40d421b6
#
_cell.length_a   1.000
_cell.length_b   1.000
_cell.length_c   1.000
_cell.angle_alpha   90.00
_cell.angle_beta   90.00
_cell.angle_gamma   90.00
#
_symmetry.space_group_name_H-M   'P 1'
#
loop_
_entity.id
_entity.type
_entity.pdbx_description
1 polymer ?
#
loop_
_entity_poly.entity_id
_entity_poly.type
_entity_poly.pdbx_seq_one_letter_code
_entity_poly.pdbx_strand_id
1 'polypeptide(L)'
;SGNKWVSPSMVVQGKWRCENPVKLANEDKKIFVGFTVSKRVGNSVIRNRVRRRLKAAARGALMAEGALGKEFVIIGRNKALNYPFKSIINDLKWSVRKLDEYLKKKPRE
;
A
#
# COMPACT_ATOMS: atom_id res chain seq x y z
N SER A 1 -2.85 -14.49 -6.16
CA SER A 1 -2.10 -14.50 -4.95
C SER A 1 -2.94 -13.99 -3.78
N GLY A 2 -2.62 -14.45 -2.59
CA GLY A 2 -3.35 -14.07 -1.39
C GLY A 2 -2.85 -12.82 -0.71
N ASN A 3 -1.91 -12.12 -1.30
CA ASN A 3 -1.21 -11.02 -0.65
C ASN A 3 -1.91 -9.67 -0.87
N LYS A 4 -3.20 -9.60 -0.60
CA LYS A 4 -3.90 -8.32 -0.71
C LYS A 4 -4.90 -8.14 0.42
N TRP A 5 -5.14 -6.89 0.75
CA TRP A 5 -6.11 -6.50 1.76
C TRP A 5 -7.05 -5.45 1.19
N VAL A 6 -8.34 -5.69 1.32
CA VAL A 6 -9.37 -4.79 0.77
C VAL A 6 -9.93 -3.93 1.89
N SER A 7 -10.00 -2.63 1.67
CA SER A 7 -10.62 -1.68 2.58
C SER A 7 -11.57 -0.77 1.79
N PRO A 8 -12.36 0.08 2.47
CA PRO A 8 -13.32 0.93 1.75
C PRO A 8 -12.70 1.86 0.73
N SER A 9 -11.54 2.43 1.01
CA SER A 9 -10.92 3.41 0.11
C SER A 9 -9.89 2.83 -0.84
N MET A 10 -9.40 1.62 -0.60
CA MET A 10 -8.30 1.07 -1.40
C MET A 10 -8.17 -0.44 -1.27
N VAL A 11 -7.47 -1.02 -2.22
CA VAL A 11 -6.96 -2.38 -2.12
C VAL A 11 -5.44 -2.27 -2.06
N VAL A 12 -4.81 -2.91 -1.10
CA VAL A 12 -3.36 -2.91 -0.98
C VAL A 12 -2.84 -4.31 -1.23
N GLN A 13 -1.89 -4.42 -2.14
CA GLN A 13 -1.18 -5.68 -2.40
C GLN A 13 0.22 -5.53 -1.86
N GLY A 14 0.74 -6.57 -1.21
CA GLY A 14 2.08 -6.53 -0.65
C GLY A 14 2.84 -7.81 -0.90
N LYS A 15 4.15 -7.69 -1.03
CA LYS A 15 5.04 -8.84 -1.16
C LYS A 15 6.43 -8.47 -0.67
N TRP A 16 7.25 -9.49 -0.39
CA TRP A 16 8.65 -9.26 -0.11
C TRP A 16 9.34 -8.81 -1.40
N ARG A 17 10.13 -7.75 -1.29
CA ARG A 17 10.86 -7.24 -2.44
C ARG A 17 12.06 -8.12 -2.78
N CYS A 18 12.71 -8.68 -1.76
CA CYS A 18 13.91 -9.47 -1.94
C CYS A 18 13.75 -10.82 -1.28
N GLU A 19 13.96 -11.88 -2.05
CA GLU A 19 13.85 -13.25 -1.54
C GLU A 19 15.09 -13.71 -0.78
N ASN A 20 16.22 -13.05 -1.01
CA ASN A 20 17.48 -13.42 -0.36
C ASN A 20 17.78 -12.51 0.84
N PRO A 21 17.76 -13.05 2.07
CA PRO A 21 18.00 -12.24 3.27
C PRO A 21 19.35 -11.53 3.28
N VAL A 22 20.36 -12.08 2.60
CA VAL A 22 21.69 -11.49 2.56
C VAL A 22 21.70 -10.18 1.78
N LYS A 23 20.79 -10.02 0.83
CA LYS A 23 20.69 -8.80 0.03
C LYS A 23 19.89 -7.71 0.69
N LEU A 24 19.37 -7.93 1.89
CA LEU A 24 18.54 -6.95 2.59
C LEU A 24 19.33 -5.80 3.22
N ALA A 25 20.65 -5.80 3.12
CA ALA A 25 21.48 -4.90 3.91
C ALA A 25 21.35 -3.42 3.52
N ASN A 26 21.24 -3.10 2.23
CA ASN A 26 21.27 -1.71 1.78
C ASN A 26 20.03 -1.25 1.03
N GLU A 27 19.50 -2.07 0.14
CA GLU A 27 18.36 -1.68 -0.68
C GLU A 27 17.04 -1.76 0.05
N ASP A 28 16.94 -2.59 1.07
CA ASP A 28 15.68 -2.85 1.74
C ASP A 28 15.33 -1.88 2.85
N LYS A 29 16.13 -0.85 2.99
CA LYS A 29 15.76 0.28 3.83
C LYS A 29 14.80 1.21 3.11
N LYS A 30 14.54 0.96 1.83
CA LYS A 30 13.59 1.73 1.03
C LYS A 30 12.27 1.01 0.97
N ILE A 31 11.22 1.80 0.95
CA ILE A 31 9.86 1.28 0.74
C ILE A 31 9.49 1.53 -0.70
N PHE A 32 9.04 0.49 -1.38
CA PHE A 32 8.62 0.59 -2.78
C PHE A 32 7.12 0.53 -2.86
N VAL A 33 6.52 1.58 -3.40
CA VAL A 33 5.07 1.71 -3.44
C VAL A 33 4.64 2.15 -4.83
N GLY A 34 3.74 1.40 -5.43
CA GLY A 34 3.08 1.80 -6.66
C GLY A 34 1.66 2.24 -6.35
N PHE A 35 1.18 3.21 -7.11
CA PHE A 35 -0.19 3.71 -6.98
C PHE A 35 -0.90 3.55 -8.31
N THR A 36 -2.10 3.00 -8.28
CA THR A 36 -2.91 2.86 -9.48
C THR A 36 -4.37 3.16 -9.17
N VAL A 37 -5.06 3.74 -10.13
CA VAL A 37 -6.48 4.05 -10.02
C VAL A 37 -7.11 3.71 -11.35
N SER A 38 -8.10 2.83 -11.34
CA SER A 38 -8.71 2.36 -12.58
C SER A 38 -9.61 3.42 -13.21
N LYS A 39 -9.88 3.25 -14.51
CA LYS A 39 -10.77 4.14 -15.24
C LYS A 39 -12.20 4.14 -14.69
N ARG A 40 -12.57 3.10 -13.96
CA ARG A 40 -13.89 3.02 -13.33
C ARG A 40 -14.11 4.08 -12.26
N VAL A 41 -13.05 4.59 -11.67
CA VAL A 41 -13.15 5.62 -10.64
C VAL A 41 -13.58 6.95 -11.24
N GLY A 42 -13.13 7.25 -12.45
CA GLY A 42 -13.49 8.49 -13.12
C GLY A 42 -12.51 8.86 -14.20
N ASN A 43 -12.61 10.11 -14.66
CA ASN A 43 -11.72 10.64 -15.69
C ASN A 43 -10.32 10.93 -15.10
N SER A 44 -9.42 11.43 -15.94
CA SER A 44 -8.03 11.70 -15.55
C SER A 44 -7.92 12.63 -14.37
N VAL A 45 -8.75 13.67 -14.31
CA VAL A 45 -8.73 14.65 -13.23
C VAL A 45 -9.09 13.99 -11.91
N ILE A 46 -10.17 13.20 -11.93
CA ILE A 46 -10.64 12.48 -10.74
C ILE A 46 -9.61 11.45 -10.29
N ARG A 47 -9.08 10.67 -11.23
CA ARG A 47 -8.07 9.66 -10.90
C ARG A 47 -6.79 10.29 -10.31
N ASN A 48 -6.37 11.43 -10.84
CA ASN A 48 -5.21 12.14 -10.30
C ASN A 48 -5.47 12.63 -8.88
N ARG A 49 -6.69 13.10 -8.60
CA ARG A 49 -7.06 13.54 -7.26
C ARG A 49 -6.99 12.38 -6.28
N VAL A 50 -7.55 11.23 -6.63
CA VAL A 50 -7.49 10.04 -5.79
C VAL A 50 -6.04 9.63 -5.56
N ARG A 51 -5.25 9.58 -6.62
CA ARG A 51 -3.84 9.20 -6.51
C ARG A 51 -3.06 10.13 -5.58
N ARG A 52 -3.29 11.44 -5.67
CA ARG A 52 -2.63 12.40 -4.78
C ARG A 52 -3.02 12.19 -3.32
N ARG A 53 -4.30 11.91 -3.06
CA ARG A 53 -4.76 11.64 -1.70
C ARG A 53 -4.11 10.38 -1.13
N LEU A 54 -4.00 9.34 -1.94
CA LEU A 54 -3.36 8.09 -1.53
C LEU A 54 -1.87 8.29 -1.26
N LYS A 55 -1.19 9.04 -2.12
CA LYS A 55 0.23 9.34 -1.93
C LYS A 55 0.48 10.13 -0.66
N ALA A 56 -0.36 11.12 -0.40
CA ALA A 56 -0.24 11.93 0.81
C ALA A 56 -0.44 11.08 2.07
N ALA A 57 -1.42 10.17 2.04
CA ALA A 57 -1.66 9.28 3.16
C ALA A 57 -0.49 8.30 3.38
N ALA A 58 0.13 7.86 2.28
CA ALA A 58 1.19 6.86 2.35
C ALA A 58 2.50 7.40 2.95
N ARG A 59 2.75 8.70 2.80
CA ARG A 59 4.03 9.28 3.24
C ARG A 59 4.41 8.98 4.69
N GLY A 60 3.45 9.05 5.59
CA GLY A 60 3.70 8.76 7.00
C GLY A 60 3.32 7.35 7.39
N ALA A 61 2.22 6.85 6.84
CA ALA A 61 1.64 5.59 7.26
C ALA A 61 2.56 4.39 7.00
N LEU A 62 3.21 4.34 5.84
CA LEU A 62 4.06 3.21 5.49
C LEU A 62 5.30 3.14 6.36
N MET A 63 5.90 4.28 6.66
CA MET A 63 7.06 4.33 7.55
C MET A 63 6.70 3.87 8.96
N ALA A 64 5.53 4.31 9.43
CA ALA A 64 5.10 4.00 10.79
C ALA A 64 4.78 2.51 10.99
N GLU A 65 4.38 1.81 9.94
CA GLU A 65 3.95 0.41 10.04
C GLU A 65 5.03 -0.61 9.64
N GLY A 66 6.29 -0.18 9.56
CA GLY A 66 7.39 -1.12 9.34
C GLY A 66 7.39 -1.78 7.97
N ALA A 67 7.12 -1.00 6.96
CA ALA A 67 7.00 -1.51 5.59
C ALA A 67 8.34 -1.79 4.90
N LEU A 68 9.44 -1.66 5.61
CA LEU A 68 10.78 -1.85 5.05
C LEU A 68 10.97 -3.27 4.49
N GLY A 69 11.63 -3.35 3.36
CA GLY A 69 11.91 -4.62 2.71
C GLY A 69 10.74 -5.21 1.93
N LYS A 70 9.64 -4.50 1.87
CA LYS A 70 8.44 -4.95 1.18
C LYS A 70 8.06 -4.00 0.06
N GLU A 71 7.27 -4.52 -0.85
CA GLU A 71 6.79 -3.80 -2.00
C GLU A 71 5.27 -3.78 -1.96
N PHE A 72 4.68 -2.60 -2.09
CA PHE A 72 3.22 -2.47 -2.03
C PHE A 72 2.68 -1.83 -3.29
N VAL A 73 1.51 -2.27 -3.71
CA VAL A 73 0.72 -1.61 -4.74
C VAL A 73 -0.59 -1.18 -4.12
N ILE A 74 -0.87 0.11 -4.18
CA ILE A 74 -2.08 0.68 -3.62
C ILE A 74 -3.03 1.00 -4.77
N ILE A 75 -4.19 0.36 -4.76
CA ILE A 75 -5.20 0.50 -5.81
C ILE A 75 -6.34 1.31 -5.23
N GLY A 76 -6.53 2.52 -5.76
CA GLY A 76 -7.59 3.41 -5.29
C GLY A 76 -8.98 2.93 -5.70
N ARG A 77 -9.92 3.05 -4.79
CA ARG A 77 -11.32 2.75 -5.04
C ARG A 77 -12.13 4.04 -5.11
N ASN A 78 -13.34 3.96 -5.66
CA ASN A 78 -14.22 5.12 -5.83
C ASN A 78 -14.37 5.93 -4.55
N LYS A 79 -14.51 5.25 -3.43
CA LYS A 79 -14.75 5.89 -2.15
C LYS A 79 -13.62 6.81 -1.72
N ALA A 80 -12.39 6.58 -2.20
CA ALA A 80 -11.23 7.39 -1.83
C ALA A 80 -11.37 8.84 -2.27
N LEU A 81 -12.20 9.14 -3.26
CA LEU A 81 -12.36 10.50 -3.75
C LEU A 81 -12.90 11.45 -2.68
N ASN A 82 -13.93 11.02 -1.94
CA ASN A 82 -14.60 11.85 -0.95
C ASN A 82 -14.49 11.34 0.48
N TYR A 83 -13.72 10.31 0.68
CA TYR A 83 -13.57 9.71 2.00
C TYR A 83 -12.74 10.64 2.91
N PRO A 84 -13.06 10.73 4.20
CA PRO A 84 -12.25 11.55 5.11
C PRO A 84 -10.79 11.14 5.06
N PHE A 85 -9.89 12.12 5.04
CA PHE A 85 -8.46 11.84 4.91
C PHE A 85 -7.93 10.95 6.04
N LYS A 86 -8.39 11.19 7.26
CA LYS A 86 -8.03 10.33 8.40
C LYS A 86 -8.43 8.88 8.17
N SER A 87 -9.58 8.67 7.54
CA SER A 87 -10.06 7.32 7.25
C SER A 87 -9.20 6.65 6.18
N ILE A 88 -8.72 7.43 5.21
CA ILE A 88 -7.78 6.91 4.21
C ILE A 88 -6.48 6.46 4.90
N ILE A 89 -5.95 7.28 5.79
CA ILE A 89 -4.75 6.94 6.55
C ILE A 89 -4.98 5.67 7.37
N ASN A 90 -6.11 5.59 8.05
CA ASN A 90 -6.43 4.42 8.87
C ASN A 90 -6.57 3.15 8.03
N ASP A 91 -7.24 3.25 6.89
CA ASP A 91 -7.36 2.12 5.97
C ASP A 91 -5.98 1.63 5.52
N LEU A 92 -5.10 2.56 5.19
CA LEU A 92 -3.76 2.21 4.73
C LEU A 92 -2.94 1.57 5.86
N LYS A 93 -2.95 2.16 7.04
CA LYS A 93 -2.22 1.60 8.18
C LYS A 93 -2.71 0.21 8.52
N TRP A 94 -4.01 0.03 8.54
CA TRP A 94 -4.61 -1.27 8.83
C TRP A 94 -4.23 -2.30 7.78
N SER A 95 -4.31 -1.90 6.51
CA SER A 95 -3.98 -2.80 5.38
C SER A 95 -2.52 -3.24 5.42
N VAL A 96 -1.62 -2.28 5.66
CA VAL A 96 -0.19 -2.58 5.71
C VAL A 96 0.11 -3.49 6.91
N ARG A 97 -0.51 -3.22 8.06
CA ARG A 97 -0.33 -4.05 9.24
C ARG A 97 -0.77 -5.48 9.00
N LYS A 98 -1.94 -5.66 8.39
CA LYS A 98 -2.45 -7.00 8.11
C LYS A 98 -1.60 -7.75 7.10
N LEU A 99 -1.12 -7.05 6.07
CA LEU A 99 -0.22 -7.65 5.09
C LEU A 99 1.13 -8.00 5.71
N ASP A 100 1.63 -7.14 6.59
CA ASP A 100 2.88 -7.41 7.29
C ASP A 100 2.78 -8.67 8.14
N GLU A 101 1.70 -8.83 8.89
CA GLU A 101 1.44 -10.04 9.67
C GLU A 101 1.39 -11.27 8.78
N TYR A 102 0.70 -11.17 7.66
CA TYR A 102 0.58 -12.27 6.71
C TYR A 102 1.94 -12.67 6.15
N LEU A 103 2.74 -11.68 5.73
CA LEU A 103 4.05 -11.94 5.15
C LEU A 103 5.04 -12.52 6.17
N LYS A 104 4.92 -12.13 7.43
CA LYS A 104 5.75 -12.70 8.48
C LYS A 104 5.43 -14.15 8.76
N LYS A 105 4.18 -14.54 8.60
CA LYS A 105 3.75 -15.92 8.83
C LYS A 105 4.11 -16.85 7.68
N LYS A 106 4.30 -16.30 6.49
CA LYS A 106 4.69 -17.11 5.33
C LYS A 106 6.19 -17.07 5.16
N PRO A 107 6.85 -18.22 5.17
CA PRO A 107 8.28 -18.24 4.93
C PRO A 107 8.61 -17.75 3.54
N ARG A 108 9.72 -17.04 3.44
CA ARG A 108 10.27 -16.64 2.15
C ARG A 108 10.88 -17.86 1.50
N GLU A 109 10.50 -18.12 0.30
CA GLU A 109 11.04 -19.26 -0.44
C GLU A 109 11.81 -18.83 -1.66
#